data_e054a5999717534cbc188d57fa1ebbfa
#
_entry.id   e054a5999717534cbc188d57fa1ebbfa
#
_cell.length_a   1.000
_cell.length_b   1.000
_cell.length_c   1.000
_cell.angle_alpha   90.00
_cell.angle_beta   90.00
_cell.angle_gamma   90.00
#
_symmetry.space_group_name_H-M   'P 1'
#
loop_
_entity.id
_entity.type
_entity.pdbx_description
1 polymer ?
#
loop_
_entity_poly.entity_id
_entity_poly.type
_entity_poly.pdbx_seq_one_letter_code
_entity_poly.pdbx_strand_id
1 'polypeptide(L)'
;MDQQFMDLMGSPYLLAHGLGSPVENASTNVQLPENGTYYIFVRTYNWTSPWQEGEGPGLFGLSVNGKKISYRLGIIGNQWIWQYAGQYQATEKNIHIVLHDLKGFDGRCDAIYFTTRKDDIPPSDMAALNNFRRAKLGLLAPPKTESYDLVVIGAGI
;
A
#
# COMPACT_ATOMS: atom_id res chain seq x y z
N MET A 1 8.06 -2.59 9.91
CA MET A 1 7.88 -1.61 8.80
C MET A 1 9.24 -1.02 8.45
N ASP A 2 9.54 -0.89 7.18
CA ASP A 2 10.81 -0.32 6.71
C ASP A 2 10.69 1.18 6.47
N GLN A 3 11.76 1.93 6.72
CA GLN A 3 11.83 3.38 6.62
C GLN A 3 12.83 3.87 5.57
N GLN A 4 13.48 2.97 4.84
CA GLN A 4 14.53 3.31 3.87
C GLN A 4 14.13 4.40 2.85
N PHE A 5 12.85 4.42 2.45
CA PHE A 5 12.31 5.40 1.52
C PHE A 5 11.35 6.40 2.18
N MET A 6 11.42 6.57 3.51
CA MET A 6 10.47 7.40 4.24
C MET A 6 10.49 8.86 3.78
N ASP A 7 11.66 9.42 3.48
CA ASP A 7 11.81 10.78 2.97
C ASP A 7 11.13 10.93 1.58
N LEU A 8 11.21 9.91 0.75
CA LEU A 8 10.57 9.86 -0.56
C LEU A 8 9.07 9.52 -0.46
N MET A 9 8.70 8.65 0.47
CA MET A 9 7.36 8.10 0.60
C MET A 9 6.44 8.91 1.52
N GLY A 10 7.02 9.67 2.43
CA GLY A 10 6.30 10.38 3.50
C GLY A 10 5.65 9.44 4.52
N SER A 11 5.91 8.14 4.44
CA SER A 11 5.39 7.11 5.35
C SER A 11 6.27 5.86 5.32
N PRO A 12 6.33 5.06 6.40
CA PRO A 12 6.91 3.73 6.37
C PRO A 12 6.05 2.78 5.52
N TYR A 13 6.65 1.71 5.02
CA TYR A 13 5.98 0.68 4.21
C TYR A 13 6.21 -0.72 4.79
N LEU A 14 5.42 -1.69 4.36
CA LEU A 14 5.60 -3.10 4.72
C LEU A 14 6.69 -3.72 3.86
N LEU A 15 7.58 -4.45 4.51
CA LEU A 15 8.66 -5.23 3.90
C LEU A 15 8.57 -6.68 4.37
N ALA A 16 8.50 -7.61 3.43
CA ALA A 16 8.52 -9.05 3.68
C ALA A 16 9.95 -9.59 3.56
N HIS A 17 10.73 -9.52 4.66
CA HIS A 17 12.15 -9.89 4.67
C HIS A 17 12.34 -11.31 5.20
N GLY A 18 12.28 -12.31 4.32
CA GLY A 18 12.32 -13.73 4.67
C GLY A 18 13.60 -14.47 4.28
N LEU A 19 14.61 -13.79 3.74
CA LEU A 19 15.88 -14.39 3.28
C LEU A 19 15.69 -15.61 2.35
N GLY A 20 14.68 -15.54 1.47
CA GLY A 20 14.34 -16.61 0.53
C GLY A 20 13.31 -17.61 1.03
N SER A 21 12.80 -17.43 2.25
CA SER A 21 11.67 -18.19 2.78
C SER A 21 10.50 -17.26 3.05
N PRO A 22 9.27 -17.58 2.60
CA PRO A 22 8.11 -16.77 2.88
C PRO A 22 7.93 -16.50 4.38
N VAL A 23 7.66 -15.24 4.73
CA VAL A 23 7.32 -14.84 6.10
C VAL A 23 5.82 -14.99 6.35
N GLU A 24 5.40 -14.83 7.61
CA GLU A 24 3.98 -14.82 7.97
C GLU A 24 3.21 -13.73 7.25
N ASN A 25 1.93 -14.02 6.98
CA ASN A 25 1.03 -13.10 6.32
C ASN A 25 0.80 -11.84 7.18
N ALA A 26 0.80 -10.68 6.54
CA ALA A 26 0.31 -9.45 7.18
C ALA A 26 -1.19 -9.30 6.91
N SER A 27 -1.98 -9.03 7.96
CA SER A 27 -3.42 -8.88 7.80
C SER A 27 -4.00 -7.72 8.59
N THR A 28 -5.15 -7.21 8.13
CA THR A 28 -5.91 -6.16 8.80
C THR A 28 -7.39 -6.25 8.45
N ASN A 29 -8.23 -5.71 9.34
CA ASN A 29 -9.65 -5.52 9.06
C ASN A 29 -9.90 -4.05 8.69
N VAL A 30 -10.72 -3.83 7.68
CA VAL A 30 -11.07 -2.51 7.17
C VAL A 30 -12.57 -2.42 6.98
N GLN A 31 -13.15 -1.24 7.27
CA GLN A 31 -14.54 -0.96 7.00
C GLN A 31 -14.68 -0.15 5.70
N LEU A 32 -15.35 -0.74 4.72
CA LEU A 32 -15.73 -0.06 3.48
C LEU A 32 -16.93 0.87 3.73
N PRO A 33 -17.05 1.99 2.98
CA PRO A 33 -18.18 2.91 3.14
C PRO A 33 -19.52 2.27 2.73
N GLU A 34 -19.53 1.42 1.72
CA GLU A 34 -20.71 0.77 1.16
C GLU A 34 -20.42 -0.61 0.57
N ASN A 35 -21.46 -1.42 0.34
CA ASN A 35 -21.36 -2.64 -0.44
C ASN A 35 -21.27 -2.29 -1.93
N GLY A 36 -20.60 -3.14 -2.73
CA GLY A 36 -20.48 -2.88 -4.15
C GLY A 36 -19.19 -3.43 -4.76
N THR A 37 -18.96 -3.08 -6.02
CA THR A 37 -17.74 -3.46 -6.72
C THR A 37 -16.63 -2.46 -6.43
N TYR A 38 -15.49 -2.96 -5.96
CA TYR A 38 -14.28 -2.18 -5.73
C TYR A 38 -13.17 -2.61 -6.68
N TYR A 39 -12.49 -1.63 -7.26
CA TYR A 39 -11.22 -1.79 -7.96
C TYR A 39 -10.09 -1.54 -6.97
N ILE A 40 -9.09 -2.42 -6.99
CA ILE A 40 -8.03 -2.42 -5.98
C ILE A 40 -6.70 -2.11 -6.64
N PHE A 41 -6.03 -1.09 -6.13
CA PHE A 41 -4.69 -0.72 -6.51
C PHE A 41 -3.76 -0.88 -5.31
N VAL A 42 -2.56 -1.41 -5.55
CA VAL A 42 -1.54 -1.61 -4.53
C VAL A 42 -0.29 -0.84 -4.91
N ARG A 43 0.21 -0.02 -4.03
CA ARG A 43 1.45 0.71 -4.25
C ARG A 43 2.62 -0.18 -3.87
N THR A 44 3.43 -0.50 -4.87
CA THR A 44 4.51 -1.48 -4.77
C THR A 44 5.82 -0.94 -5.33
N TYR A 45 6.93 -1.59 -4.98
CA TYR A 45 8.24 -1.33 -5.54
C TYR A 45 8.96 -2.63 -5.89
N ASN A 46 9.38 -2.76 -7.14
CA ASN A 46 10.30 -3.80 -7.57
C ASN A 46 11.73 -3.38 -7.21
N TRP A 47 12.20 -3.81 -6.04
CA TRP A 47 13.44 -3.31 -5.45
C TRP A 47 14.71 -3.69 -6.22
N THR A 48 14.66 -4.72 -7.07
CA THR A 48 15.80 -5.11 -7.92
C THR A 48 15.90 -4.29 -9.20
N SER A 49 14.89 -3.50 -9.54
CA SER A 49 14.83 -2.72 -10.79
C SER A 49 16.02 -1.78 -11.06
N PRO A 50 16.76 -1.23 -10.06
CA PRO A 50 17.96 -0.47 -10.31
C PRO A 50 19.13 -1.28 -10.87
N TRP A 51 19.09 -2.61 -10.70
CA TRP A 51 20.21 -3.51 -11.07
C TRP A 51 19.82 -4.61 -12.05
N GLN A 52 18.54 -4.87 -12.20
CA GLN A 52 18.03 -5.97 -13.00
C GLN A 52 16.79 -5.56 -13.79
N GLU A 53 16.79 -5.82 -15.08
CA GLU A 53 15.60 -5.69 -15.92
C GLU A 53 14.64 -6.88 -15.71
N GLY A 54 13.34 -6.63 -15.91
CA GLY A 54 12.30 -7.64 -15.84
C GLY A 54 11.67 -7.80 -14.46
N GLU A 55 11.12 -8.97 -14.20
CA GLU A 55 10.41 -9.26 -12.95
C GLU A 55 11.40 -9.47 -11.80
N GLY A 56 11.17 -8.73 -10.70
CA GLY A 56 11.97 -8.86 -9.49
C GLY A 56 11.53 -10.03 -8.58
N PRO A 57 12.32 -10.34 -7.55
CA PRO A 57 12.05 -11.46 -6.65
C PRO A 57 11.01 -11.15 -5.56
N GLY A 58 10.66 -9.86 -5.33
CA GLY A 58 9.78 -9.40 -4.24
C GLY A 58 8.30 -9.71 -4.47
N LEU A 59 8.00 -10.92 -4.93
CA LEU A 59 6.64 -11.37 -5.27
C LEU A 59 5.79 -11.58 -4.02
N PHE A 60 4.65 -10.90 -3.99
CA PHE A 60 3.64 -11.11 -2.96
C PHE A 60 2.20 -11.15 -3.52
N GLY A 61 1.26 -11.60 -2.72
CA GLY A 61 -0.15 -11.72 -3.06
C GLY A 61 -1.05 -10.88 -2.18
N LEU A 62 -2.27 -10.68 -2.65
CA LEU A 62 -3.37 -10.02 -1.95
C LEU A 62 -4.63 -10.88 -1.98
N SER A 63 -5.27 -11.07 -0.84
CA SER A 63 -6.62 -11.61 -0.74
C SER A 63 -7.52 -10.71 0.11
N VAL A 64 -8.83 -10.80 -0.14
CA VAL A 64 -9.88 -10.09 0.60
C VAL A 64 -10.95 -11.09 0.99
N ASN A 65 -11.26 -11.21 2.28
CA ASN A 65 -12.17 -12.20 2.85
C ASN A 65 -11.90 -13.62 2.31
N GLY A 66 -10.61 -14.00 2.26
CA GLY A 66 -10.16 -15.30 1.75
C GLY A 66 -10.19 -15.45 0.23
N LYS A 67 -10.79 -14.50 -0.51
CA LYS A 67 -10.81 -14.53 -1.97
C LYS A 67 -9.50 -13.94 -2.52
N LYS A 68 -8.80 -14.72 -3.34
CA LYS A 68 -7.60 -14.26 -4.07
C LYS A 68 -7.96 -13.10 -5.01
N ILE A 69 -7.24 -11.98 -4.89
CA ILE A 69 -7.35 -10.83 -5.78
C ILE A 69 -6.20 -10.83 -6.78
N SER A 70 -4.95 -10.84 -6.29
CA SER A 70 -3.76 -10.97 -7.12
C SER A 70 -2.66 -11.69 -6.36
N TYR A 71 -1.83 -12.46 -7.09
CA TYR A 71 -0.61 -13.07 -6.55
C TYR A 71 0.59 -12.75 -7.45
N ARG A 72 0.59 -11.57 -8.05
CA ARG A 72 1.68 -11.06 -8.89
C ARG A 72 1.93 -9.57 -8.63
N LEU A 73 2.18 -9.22 -7.36
CA LEU A 73 2.45 -7.86 -6.92
C LEU A 73 3.94 -7.71 -6.56
N GLY A 74 4.47 -6.49 -6.70
CA GLY A 74 5.80 -6.11 -6.25
C GLY A 74 6.97 -6.50 -7.17
N ILE A 75 6.70 -7.02 -8.36
CA ILE A 75 7.74 -7.58 -9.26
C ILE A 75 7.97 -6.78 -10.54
N ILE A 76 7.23 -5.70 -10.77
CA ILE A 76 7.31 -4.89 -11.98
C ILE A 76 7.56 -3.42 -11.68
N GLY A 77 7.98 -2.69 -12.71
CA GLY A 77 8.27 -1.26 -12.62
C GLY A 77 9.69 -0.98 -12.12
N ASN A 78 10.12 0.27 -12.22
CA ASN A 78 11.45 0.76 -11.82
C ASN A 78 11.41 1.88 -10.77
N GLN A 79 10.24 2.11 -10.21
CA GLN A 79 9.97 3.07 -9.13
C GLN A 79 8.75 2.62 -8.35
N TRP A 80 8.36 3.35 -7.31
CA TRP A 80 7.08 3.14 -6.64
C TRP A 80 5.92 3.40 -7.59
N ILE A 81 5.10 2.39 -7.85
CA ILE A 81 3.96 2.45 -8.77
C ILE A 81 2.68 1.95 -8.10
N TRP A 82 1.54 2.40 -8.59
CA TRP A 82 0.24 1.79 -8.31
C TRP A 82 -0.02 0.67 -9.31
N GLN A 83 0.00 -0.55 -8.82
CA GLN A 83 -0.29 -1.75 -9.58
C GLN A 83 -1.77 -2.11 -9.41
N TYR A 84 -2.49 -2.26 -10.51
CA TYR A 84 -3.86 -2.78 -10.46
C TYR A 84 -3.84 -4.24 -10.03
N ALA A 85 -4.43 -4.53 -8.87
CA ALA A 85 -4.48 -5.90 -8.33
C ALA A 85 -5.70 -6.68 -8.82
N GLY A 86 -6.82 -6.02 -9.09
CA GLY A 86 -8.05 -6.66 -9.50
C GLY A 86 -9.30 -5.98 -8.96
N GLN A 87 -10.41 -6.69 -8.99
CA GLN A 87 -11.68 -6.21 -8.44
C GLN A 87 -12.22 -7.16 -7.37
N TYR A 88 -12.96 -6.60 -6.44
CA TYR A 88 -13.64 -7.32 -5.38
C TYR A 88 -15.10 -6.88 -5.28
N GLN A 89 -16.03 -7.83 -5.25
CA GLN A 89 -17.45 -7.58 -4.98
C GLN A 89 -17.66 -7.67 -3.48
N ALA A 90 -17.84 -6.54 -2.81
CA ALA A 90 -18.15 -6.47 -1.39
C ALA A 90 -19.64 -6.69 -1.16
N THR A 91 -19.98 -7.72 -0.41
CA THR A 91 -21.34 -8.03 0.07
C THR A 91 -21.55 -7.57 1.51
N GLU A 92 -20.48 -7.21 2.18
CA GLU A 92 -20.45 -6.67 3.54
C GLU A 92 -19.41 -5.55 3.63
N LYS A 93 -19.60 -4.65 4.60
CA LYS A 93 -18.70 -3.50 4.77
C LYS A 93 -17.38 -3.86 5.47
N ASN A 94 -17.43 -4.80 6.42
CA ASN A 94 -16.24 -5.24 7.11
C ASN A 94 -15.51 -6.28 6.28
N ILE A 95 -14.28 -5.96 5.88
CA ILE A 95 -13.44 -6.85 5.08
C ILE A 95 -12.15 -7.17 5.80
N HIS A 96 -11.68 -8.38 5.62
CA HIS A 96 -10.37 -8.85 6.08
C HIS A 96 -9.41 -8.89 4.89
N ILE A 97 -8.35 -8.11 4.96
CA ILE A 97 -7.31 -7.99 3.93
C ILE A 97 -6.09 -8.76 4.39
N VAL A 98 -5.52 -9.58 3.51
CA VAL A 98 -4.30 -10.35 3.78
C VAL A 98 -3.29 -10.14 2.66
N LEU A 99 -2.07 -9.77 3.01
CA LEU A 99 -0.90 -9.80 2.16
C LEU A 99 -0.14 -11.09 2.40
N HIS A 100 0.16 -11.81 1.33
CA HIS A 100 0.85 -13.10 1.36
C HIS A 100 2.26 -12.93 0.78
N ASP A 101 3.28 -13.14 1.59
CA ASP A 101 4.62 -13.27 1.05
C ASP A 101 4.76 -14.61 0.32
N LEU A 102 5.25 -14.58 -0.91
CA LEU A 102 5.32 -15.77 -1.76
C LEU A 102 6.75 -16.25 -2.03
N LYS A 103 7.75 -15.44 -1.71
CA LYS A 103 9.15 -15.72 -2.04
C LYS A 103 10.14 -15.43 -0.91
N GLY A 104 9.78 -14.60 0.06
CA GLY A 104 10.70 -14.17 1.12
C GLY A 104 11.81 -13.24 0.66
N PHE A 105 11.65 -12.59 -0.50
CA PHE A 105 12.65 -11.70 -1.08
C PHE A 105 12.17 -10.25 -1.16
N ASP A 106 11.91 -9.66 0.01
CA ASP A 106 11.69 -8.23 0.18
C ASP A 106 10.51 -7.67 -0.64
N GLY A 107 9.38 -8.37 -0.65
CA GLY A 107 8.13 -7.83 -1.17
C GLY A 107 7.78 -6.51 -0.46
N ARG A 108 7.49 -5.44 -1.23
CA ARG A 108 7.28 -4.09 -0.69
C ARG A 108 5.89 -3.57 -1.02
N CYS A 109 5.14 -3.24 0.02
CA CYS A 109 3.79 -2.67 -0.06
C CYS A 109 3.70 -1.40 0.78
N ASP A 110 3.43 -0.26 0.15
CA ASP A 110 3.19 1.02 0.83
C ASP A 110 1.73 1.21 1.21
N ALA A 111 0.84 0.99 0.25
CA ALA A 111 -0.58 1.26 0.44
C ALA A 111 -1.46 0.37 -0.43
N ILE A 112 -2.69 0.16 0.04
CA ILE A 112 -3.75 -0.50 -0.72
C ILE A 112 -4.91 0.49 -0.83
N TYR A 113 -5.36 0.76 -2.06
CA TYR A 113 -6.43 1.69 -2.37
C TYR A 113 -7.62 0.97 -2.97
N PHE A 114 -8.78 1.13 -2.33
CA PHE A 114 -10.06 0.63 -2.80
C PHE A 114 -10.88 1.79 -3.35
N THR A 115 -11.38 1.66 -4.56
CA THR A 115 -12.25 2.65 -5.21
C THR A 115 -13.37 1.98 -5.97
N THR A 116 -14.52 2.64 -6.04
CA THR A 116 -15.66 2.17 -6.86
C THR A 116 -15.52 2.54 -8.34
N ARG A 117 -14.48 3.30 -8.70
CA ARG A 117 -14.21 3.74 -10.08
C ARG A 117 -12.87 3.21 -10.56
N LYS A 118 -12.89 2.49 -11.69
CA LYS A 118 -11.68 1.88 -12.26
C LYS A 118 -10.64 2.90 -12.74
N ASP A 119 -11.07 4.09 -13.11
CA ASP A 119 -10.24 5.18 -13.59
C ASP A 119 -9.69 6.11 -12.48
N ASP A 120 -10.12 5.91 -11.23
CA ASP A 120 -9.65 6.67 -10.07
C ASP A 120 -8.32 6.09 -9.54
N ILE A 121 -7.26 6.25 -10.34
CA ILE A 121 -5.92 5.74 -10.03
C ILE A 121 -5.17 6.81 -9.23
N PRO A 122 -4.64 6.48 -8.03
CA PRO A 122 -3.86 7.45 -7.28
C PRO A 122 -2.58 7.87 -8.04
N PRO A 123 -2.14 9.13 -7.92
CA PRO A 123 -0.90 9.56 -8.57
C PRO A 123 0.32 8.90 -7.94
N SER A 124 1.38 8.70 -8.74
CA SER A 124 2.66 8.14 -8.26
C SER A 124 3.64 9.22 -7.80
N ASP A 125 3.54 10.44 -8.35
CA ASP A 125 4.32 11.59 -7.89
C ASP A 125 4.00 11.95 -6.44
N MET A 126 5.01 12.21 -5.62
CA MET A 126 4.86 12.40 -4.17
C MET A 126 4.04 13.62 -3.79
N ALA A 127 4.23 14.75 -4.47
CA ALA A 127 3.49 15.97 -4.16
C ALA A 127 2.00 15.78 -4.49
N ALA A 128 1.72 15.21 -5.67
CA ALA A 128 0.37 14.87 -6.10
C ALA A 128 -0.27 13.80 -5.20
N LEU A 129 0.49 12.76 -4.80
CA LEU A 129 0.02 11.72 -3.90
C LEU A 129 -0.31 12.26 -2.51
N ASN A 130 0.50 13.16 -1.96
CA ASN A 130 0.22 13.79 -0.67
C ASN A 130 -1.06 14.65 -0.73
N ASN A 131 -1.26 15.38 -1.81
CA ASN A 131 -2.50 16.13 -2.04
C ASN A 131 -3.70 15.19 -2.18
N PHE A 132 -3.55 14.10 -2.93
CA PHE A 132 -4.57 13.06 -3.07
C PHE A 132 -4.93 12.43 -1.70
N ARG A 133 -3.94 12.03 -0.89
CA ARG A 133 -4.14 11.49 0.46
C ARG A 133 -4.89 12.50 1.35
N ARG A 134 -4.46 13.76 1.34
CA ARG A 134 -5.12 14.84 2.12
C ARG A 134 -6.57 15.05 1.69
N ALA A 135 -6.84 15.03 0.38
CA ALA A 135 -8.20 15.14 -0.14
C ALA A 135 -9.09 13.97 0.32
N LYS A 136 -8.59 12.74 0.20
CA LYS A 136 -9.34 11.54 0.62
C LYS A 136 -9.58 11.47 2.13
N LEU A 137 -8.69 12.04 2.93
CA LEU A 137 -8.81 12.13 4.39
C LEU A 137 -9.57 13.37 4.88
N GLY A 138 -10.04 14.23 3.97
CA GLY A 138 -10.72 15.48 4.34
C GLY A 138 -9.77 16.55 4.92
N LEU A 139 -8.46 16.45 4.66
CA LEU A 139 -7.41 17.31 5.22
C LEU A 139 -6.99 18.44 4.29
N LEU A 140 -7.85 18.86 3.35
CA LEU A 140 -7.54 19.96 2.41
C LEU A 140 -7.67 21.35 3.06
N ALA A 141 -8.41 21.49 4.16
CA ALA A 141 -8.42 22.73 4.91
C ALA A 141 -7.00 23.01 5.47
N PRO A 142 -6.56 24.29 5.51
CA PRO A 142 -5.30 24.61 6.12
C PRO A 142 -5.29 24.10 7.57
N PRO A 143 -4.16 23.51 8.01
CA PRO A 143 -4.07 23.04 9.39
C PRO A 143 -4.31 24.24 10.32
N LYS A 144 -5.06 24.02 11.39
CA LYS A 144 -5.19 25.01 12.45
C LYS A 144 -3.81 25.29 13.00
N THR A 145 -3.36 26.54 12.91
CA THR A 145 -2.07 26.93 13.46
C THR A 145 -2.25 27.18 14.95
N GLU A 146 -1.55 26.41 15.75
CA GLU A 146 -1.49 26.60 17.20
C GLU A 146 -0.05 26.83 17.60
N SER A 147 0.19 27.65 18.63
CA SER A 147 1.54 27.95 19.12
C SER A 147 1.75 27.25 20.45
N TYR A 148 2.85 26.54 20.58
CA TYR A 148 3.24 25.79 21.77
C TYR A 148 4.70 26.06 22.08
N ASP A 149 5.05 26.11 23.38
CA ASP A 149 6.43 26.24 23.83
C ASP A 149 7.23 24.94 23.60
N LEU A 150 6.54 23.80 23.58
CA LEU A 150 7.15 22.49 23.32
C LEU A 150 6.13 21.56 22.66
N VAL A 151 6.56 20.91 21.59
CA VAL A 151 5.80 19.83 20.91
C VAL A 151 6.62 18.56 20.96
N VAL A 152 6.07 17.48 21.52
CA VAL A 152 6.67 16.14 21.51
C VAL A 152 5.91 15.29 20.49
N ILE A 153 6.61 14.83 19.44
CA ILE A 153 6.05 14.01 18.38
C ILE A 153 6.59 12.59 18.53
N GLY A 154 5.68 11.64 18.73
CA GLY A 154 5.97 10.23 18.86
C GLY A 154 6.30 9.84 20.30
N ALA A 155 5.56 8.89 20.78
CA ALA A 155 5.79 8.19 22.05
C ALA A 155 5.78 6.69 21.76
N GLY A 156 6.43 6.28 20.67
CA GLY A 156 6.59 4.87 20.34
C GLY A 156 7.60 4.22 21.26
N ILE A 157 7.23 3.10 21.84
CA ILE A 157 8.12 2.17 22.53
C ILE A 157 8.66 1.21 21.49
#